data_69fbda5e178daf088d5bb850d051468b
#
_entry.id   69fbda5e178daf088d5bb850d051468b
#
_cell.length_a   1.000
_cell.length_b   1.000
_cell.length_c   1.000
_cell.angle_alpha   90.00
_cell.angle_beta   90.00
_cell.angle_gamma   90.00
#
_symmetry.space_group_name_H-M   'P 1'
#
loop_
_entity.id
_entity.type
_entity.pdbx_description
1 polymer ?
#
loop_
_entity_poly.entity_id
_entity_poly.type
_entity_poly.pdbx_seq_one_letter_code
_entity_poly.pdbx_strand_id
1 'polypeptide(L)'
;VIVAATASGTGATEHRPRAPWRARRGWLLVGVAALAGLLLTGLPDDSGPTLVLRDVDTGTELHRRAVAVGEHFELRHTHSVTRRPVLETFGVDDAPSLTLEGMVFDHPGPNLPTGPERFGDRMTSFTSVDGVYRVDHHGYPIGRVTIRVGTAQVDHTLAFSDGTTLRFLDLTRAGGGIELEVEPGSTESIRD
;
A
#
# COMPACT_ATOMS: atom_id res chain seq x y z
N VAL A 1 -11.10 -21.16 -35.76
CA VAL A 1 -11.39 -21.01 -37.21
C VAL A 1 -11.02 -19.61 -37.60
N ILE A 2 -10.01 -19.56 -38.46
CA ILE A 2 -9.40 -18.36 -39.06
C ILE A 2 -10.29 -17.94 -40.25
N VAL A 3 -10.53 -16.64 -40.44
CA VAL A 3 -10.77 -16.09 -41.78
C VAL A 3 -10.10 -14.72 -41.86
N ALA A 4 -9.11 -14.66 -42.74
CA ALA A 4 -8.50 -13.46 -43.25
C ALA A 4 -9.36 -12.91 -44.41
N ALA A 5 -9.39 -11.59 -44.58
CA ALA A 5 -9.80 -10.97 -45.81
C ALA A 5 -8.93 -9.76 -46.10
N THR A 6 -8.18 -9.93 -47.20
CA THR A 6 -7.35 -8.94 -47.93
C THR A 6 -8.25 -8.12 -48.81
N ALA A 7 -8.02 -6.83 -48.95
CA ALA A 7 -8.39 -6.09 -50.17
C ALA A 7 -7.43 -4.92 -50.39
N SER A 8 -6.81 -4.97 -51.55
CA SER A 8 -5.92 -4.00 -52.17
C SER A 8 -6.74 -2.91 -52.90
N GLY A 9 -6.11 -1.77 -53.20
CA GLY A 9 -6.57 -0.80 -54.18
C GLY A 9 -5.92 0.57 -54.01
N THR A 10 -4.76 0.80 -54.67
CA THR A 10 -4.50 1.70 -55.79
C THR A 10 -4.93 3.17 -55.54
N GLY A 11 -4.09 4.18 -55.45
CA GLY A 11 -3.17 4.72 -56.39
C GLY A 11 -3.66 6.09 -56.87
N ALA A 12 -2.85 7.15 -56.76
CA ALA A 12 -2.68 8.27 -57.69
C ALA A 12 -2.15 9.50 -56.94
N THR A 13 -0.91 9.76 -57.12
CA THR A 13 -0.17 10.86 -57.78
C THR A 13 -0.69 12.30 -57.66
N GLU A 14 0.31 13.09 -57.24
CA GLU A 14 0.68 14.45 -57.67
C GLU A 14 -0.16 15.66 -57.29
N HIS A 15 0.41 16.59 -56.57
CA HIS A 15 1.01 17.82 -57.11
C HIS A 15 1.62 18.67 -55.98
N ARG A 16 2.92 18.95 -56.08
CA ARG A 16 3.56 20.09 -55.39
C ARG A 16 3.43 21.36 -56.24
N PRO A 17 3.36 22.52 -55.63
CA PRO A 17 4.27 23.59 -56.03
C PRO A 17 5.07 24.19 -54.87
N ARG A 18 6.25 24.67 -55.25
CA ARG A 18 7.28 25.31 -54.47
C ARG A 18 7.00 26.78 -54.24
N ALA A 19 7.35 27.23 -53.02
CA ALA A 19 7.97 28.49 -52.55
C ALA A 19 7.36 29.86 -52.97
N PRO A 20 7.64 30.95 -52.24
CA PRO A 20 8.97 31.41 -51.91
C PRO A 20 9.18 31.92 -50.45
N TRP A 21 10.42 31.85 -50.08
CA TRP A 21 11.12 32.50 -48.99
C TRP A 21 10.96 34.03 -49.00
N ARG A 22 10.48 34.60 -47.93
CA ARG A 22 10.88 35.95 -47.51
C ARG A 22 11.04 36.04 -46.00
N ALA A 23 12.26 36.35 -45.63
CA ALA A 23 12.71 36.68 -44.31
C ALA A 23 11.93 37.86 -43.70
N ARG A 24 11.55 37.72 -42.43
CA ARG A 24 11.48 38.91 -41.54
C ARG A 24 12.08 38.48 -40.18
N ARG A 25 13.25 39.09 -39.95
CA ARG A 25 13.86 39.24 -38.63
C ARG A 25 12.91 40.06 -37.79
N GLY A 26 12.73 39.66 -36.55
CA GLY A 26 12.13 40.59 -35.59
C GLY A 26 11.61 39.84 -34.36
N TRP A 27 12.32 40.12 -33.23
CA TRP A 27 11.85 39.96 -31.86
C TRP A 27 11.91 38.56 -31.22
N LEU A 28 13.13 38.11 -31.05
CA LEU A 28 13.53 37.39 -29.83
C LEU A 28 13.54 38.41 -28.69
N LEU A 29 12.74 38.19 -27.67
CA LEU A 29 12.88 38.63 -26.29
C LEU A 29 11.50 38.75 -25.64
N VAL A 30 10.80 37.68 -25.36
CA VAL A 30 9.85 37.58 -24.23
C VAL A 30 9.68 36.10 -23.93
N GLY A 31 10.02 35.66 -22.73
CA GLY A 31 9.50 34.37 -22.25
C GLY A 31 10.48 33.40 -21.60
N VAL A 32 11.59 33.87 -21.04
CA VAL A 32 12.35 33.06 -20.07
C VAL A 32 12.06 33.59 -18.65
N ALA A 33 10.82 33.54 -18.26
CA ALA A 33 10.43 33.88 -16.88
C ALA A 33 9.07 33.27 -16.54
N ALA A 34 8.94 31.96 -16.56
CA ALA A 34 7.81 31.27 -15.94
C ALA A 34 8.00 29.76 -15.84
N LEU A 35 9.14 29.26 -15.38
CA LEU A 35 9.31 27.85 -15.05
C LEU A 35 10.17 27.67 -13.79
N ALA A 36 10.13 28.66 -12.89
CA ALA A 36 10.54 28.51 -11.49
C ALA A 36 9.27 28.34 -10.62
N GLY A 37 8.33 27.55 -11.12
CA GLY A 37 7.08 27.18 -10.48
C GLY A 37 7.16 25.77 -9.91
N LEU A 38 7.48 25.71 -8.64
CA LEU A 38 6.95 24.72 -7.72
C LEU A 38 7.42 23.27 -7.92
N LEU A 39 8.70 23.01 -7.76
CA LEU A 39 9.14 21.79 -7.08
C LEU A 39 9.21 22.10 -5.57
N LEU A 40 8.07 22.44 -4.99
CA LEU A 40 7.81 22.15 -3.58
C LEU A 40 7.52 20.66 -3.50
N THR A 41 8.54 19.82 -3.63
CA THR A 41 8.54 18.52 -3.01
C THR A 41 8.45 18.82 -1.53
N GLY A 42 7.23 18.73 -0.98
CA GLY A 42 7.04 18.82 0.46
C GLY A 42 8.05 17.89 1.10
N LEU A 43 8.91 18.43 1.93
CA LEU A 43 9.65 17.62 2.89
C LEU A 43 8.62 16.73 3.58
N PRO A 44 8.91 15.44 3.80
CA PRO A 44 7.99 14.61 4.56
C PRO A 44 7.70 15.35 5.87
N ASP A 45 6.44 15.62 6.10
CA ASP A 45 5.99 16.25 7.34
C ASP A 45 6.18 15.23 8.45
N ASP A 46 7.30 15.31 9.17
CA ASP A 46 7.61 14.45 10.32
C ASP A 46 6.66 14.65 11.50
N SER A 47 5.65 15.51 11.36
CA SER A 47 4.68 15.81 12.41
C SER A 47 3.56 14.75 12.51
N GLY A 48 3.37 13.92 11.50
CA GLY A 48 2.32 12.88 11.45
C GLY A 48 2.71 11.55 12.11
N PRO A 49 1.72 10.66 12.33
CA PRO A 49 1.99 9.31 12.83
C PRO A 49 2.85 8.51 11.85
N THR A 50 3.62 7.57 12.39
CA THR A 50 4.56 6.78 11.61
C THR A 50 4.40 5.31 11.94
N LEU A 51 4.17 4.47 10.93
CA LEU A 51 4.25 3.02 11.07
C LEU A 51 5.72 2.61 11.11
N VAL A 52 6.11 1.92 12.17
CA VAL A 52 7.46 1.43 12.40
C VAL A 52 7.45 -0.08 12.49
N LEU A 53 8.37 -0.70 11.78
CA LEU A 53 8.62 -2.14 11.82
C LEU A 53 9.95 -2.39 12.52
N ARG A 54 9.95 -3.23 13.56
CA ARG A 54 11.16 -3.59 14.30
C ARG A 54 11.40 -5.09 14.29
N ASP A 55 12.66 -5.48 14.25
CA ASP A 55 13.06 -6.86 14.55
C ASP A 55 12.82 -7.14 16.04
N VAL A 56 12.07 -8.19 16.34
CA VAL A 56 11.67 -8.52 17.72
C VAL A 56 12.85 -8.94 18.60
N ASP A 57 13.84 -9.61 18.01
CA ASP A 57 14.97 -10.16 18.75
C ASP A 57 16.00 -9.06 19.11
N THR A 58 16.17 -8.08 18.24
CA THR A 58 17.21 -7.04 18.37
C THR A 58 16.67 -5.66 18.71
N GLY A 59 15.38 -5.41 18.49
CA GLY A 59 14.77 -4.09 18.57
C GLY A 59 15.19 -3.14 17.43
N THR A 60 15.94 -3.64 16.46
CA THR A 60 16.41 -2.82 15.34
C THR A 60 15.23 -2.39 14.47
N GLU A 61 15.18 -1.11 14.12
CA GLU A 61 14.20 -0.60 13.15
C GLU A 61 14.57 -1.13 11.76
N LEU A 62 13.61 -1.84 11.15
CA LEU A 62 13.75 -2.45 9.83
C LEU A 62 13.15 -1.57 8.74
N HIS A 63 12.08 -0.83 9.08
CA HIS A 63 11.38 0.05 8.15
C HIS A 63 10.59 1.11 8.92
N ARG A 64 10.46 2.28 8.30
CA ARG A 64 9.67 3.41 8.80
C ARG A 64 8.89 4.04 7.65
N ARG A 65 7.61 4.34 7.88
CA ARG A 65 6.73 4.95 6.89
C ARG A 65 5.76 5.93 7.56
N ALA A 66 5.68 7.16 7.04
CA ALA A 66 4.61 8.08 7.43
C ALA A 66 3.26 7.49 7.04
N VAL A 67 2.29 7.59 7.93
CA VAL A 67 0.90 7.15 7.74
C VAL A 67 -0.04 8.24 8.20
N ALA A 68 -1.30 8.20 7.76
CA ALA A 68 -2.31 9.16 8.17
C ALA A 68 -3.29 8.51 9.17
N VAL A 69 -3.85 9.32 10.07
CA VAL A 69 -5.02 8.89 10.86
C VAL A 69 -6.14 8.49 9.91
N GLY A 70 -6.77 7.35 10.17
CA GLY A 70 -7.77 6.74 9.28
C GLY A 70 -7.18 5.99 8.08
N GLU A 71 -5.87 5.96 7.90
CA GLU A 71 -5.26 5.14 6.86
C GLU A 71 -5.41 3.65 7.19
N HIS A 72 -5.69 2.85 6.14
CA HIS A 72 -5.74 1.39 6.24
C HIS A 72 -4.68 0.77 5.33
N PHE A 73 -4.13 -0.35 5.79
CA PHE A 73 -3.21 -1.18 5.01
C PHE A 73 -3.48 -2.66 5.28
N GLU A 74 -3.05 -3.50 4.36
CA GLU A 74 -3.34 -4.93 4.40
C GLU A 74 -2.07 -5.74 4.60
N LEU A 75 -2.10 -6.71 5.50
CA LEU A 75 -1.15 -7.80 5.55
C LEU A 75 -1.70 -8.96 4.73
N ARG A 76 -1.03 -9.27 3.65
CA ARG A 76 -1.37 -10.39 2.75
C ARG A 76 -0.41 -11.54 2.99
N HIS A 77 -0.95 -12.74 3.12
CA HIS A 77 -0.13 -13.94 3.21
C HIS A 77 -0.88 -15.19 2.73
N THR A 78 -0.13 -16.25 2.47
CA THR A 78 -0.69 -17.57 2.20
C THR A 78 -0.71 -18.37 3.49
N HIS A 79 -1.88 -18.88 3.88
CA HIS A 79 -2.03 -19.72 5.07
C HIS A 79 -1.14 -20.98 4.98
N SER A 80 -0.34 -21.22 6.01
CA SER A 80 0.72 -22.25 5.99
C SER A 80 0.20 -23.67 5.77
N VAL A 81 -1.02 -23.99 6.21
CA VAL A 81 -1.63 -25.33 6.11
C VAL A 81 -2.52 -25.43 4.88
N THR A 82 -3.51 -24.53 4.75
CA THR A 82 -4.52 -24.61 3.67
C THR A 82 -3.99 -24.16 2.31
N ARG A 83 -2.87 -23.42 2.28
CA ARG A 83 -2.28 -22.82 1.08
C ARG A 83 -3.22 -21.83 0.37
N ARG A 84 -4.14 -21.24 1.12
CA ARG A 84 -5.10 -20.28 0.62
C ARG A 84 -4.74 -18.86 1.09
N PRO A 85 -5.15 -17.82 0.33
CA PRO A 85 -4.86 -16.45 0.72
C PRO A 85 -5.60 -16.05 1.99
N VAL A 86 -4.95 -15.26 2.82
CA VAL A 86 -5.51 -14.55 3.96
C VAL A 86 -5.10 -13.09 3.86
N LEU A 87 -6.04 -12.21 4.09
CA LEU A 87 -5.85 -10.77 4.18
C LEU A 87 -6.26 -10.32 5.57
N GLU A 88 -5.39 -9.59 6.25
CA GLU A 88 -5.68 -8.91 7.51
C GLU A 88 -5.60 -7.40 7.25
N THR A 89 -6.61 -6.65 7.66
CA THR A 89 -6.65 -5.20 7.51
C THR A 89 -6.35 -4.55 8.85
N PHE A 90 -5.40 -3.64 8.84
CA PHE A 90 -5.03 -2.78 9.96
C PHE A 90 -5.38 -1.34 9.65
N GLY A 91 -5.59 -0.55 10.69
CA GLY A 91 -5.87 0.88 10.61
C GLY A 91 -5.02 1.69 11.57
N VAL A 92 -5.09 3.01 11.42
CA VAL A 92 -4.49 4.00 12.31
C VAL A 92 -5.60 4.83 12.91
N ASP A 93 -5.77 4.79 14.24
CA ASP A 93 -6.83 5.54 14.92
C ASP A 93 -6.45 7.01 15.24
N ASP A 94 -7.39 7.75 15.82
CA ASP A 94 -7.24 9.18 16.17
C ASP A 94 -6.19 9.43 17.27
N ALA A 95 -6.02 8.47 18.19
CA ALA A 95 -4.92 8.48 19.14
C ALA A 95 -3.81 7.60 18.58
N PRO A 96 -2.90 8.14 17.73
CA PRO A 96 -2.12 7.35 16.77
C PRO A 96 -1.68 6.00 17.36
N SER A 97 -2.44 4.96 17.02
CA SER A 97 -2.25 3.60 17.47
C SER A 97 -2.70 2.63 16.38
N LEU A 98 -2.12 1.45 16.38
CA LEU A 98 -2.48 0.39 15.43
C LEU A 98 -3.81 -0.24 15.84
N THR A 99 -4.74 -0.33 14.89
CA THR A 99 -6.03 -1.04 15.08
C THR A 99 -6.09 -2.27 14.17
N LEU A 100 -6.84 -3.28 14.61
CA LEU A 100 -7.23 -4.42 13.79
C LEU A 100 -8.65 -4.18 13.28
N GLU A 101 -8.80 -4.08 11.96
CA GLU A 101 -10.08 -3.82 11.30
C GLU A 101 -10.79 -5.12 10.94
N GLY A 102 -10.11 -6.01 10.26
CA GLY A 102 -10.74 -7.24 9.83
C GLY A 102 -9.82 -8.25 9.19
N MET A 103 -10.44 -9.38 8.83
CA MET A 103 -9.76 -10.47 8.14
C MET A 103 -10.65 -11.02 7.02
N VAL A 104 -10.05 -11.41 5.91
CA VAL A 104 -10.74 -12.07 4.78
C VAL A 104 -9.97 -13.31 4.37
N PHE A 105 -10.68 -14.42 4.19
CA PHE A 105 -10.13 -15.68 3.68
C PHE A 105 -11.21 -16.47 2.94
N ASP A 106 -10.81 -17.44 2.14
CA ASP A 106 -11.74 -18.22 1.29
C ASP A 106 -11.78 -19.71 1.66
N HIS A 107 -11.01 -20.13 2.66
CA HIS A 107 -11.00 -21.50 3.11
C HIS A 107 -10.74 -21.58 4.61
N PRO A 108 -11.60 -22.24 5.41
CA PRO A 108 -11.36 -22.44 6.83
C PRO A 108 -10.08 -23.23 7.06
N GLY A 109 -9.37 -22.89 8.13
CA GLY A 109 -8.13 -23.55 8.49
C GLY A 109 -7.81 -23.39 9.98
N PRO A 110 -6.79 -24.11 10.46
CA PRO A 110 -6.32 -23.93 11.83
C PRO A 110 -6.00 -22.47 12.12
N ASN A 111 -6.41 -21.98 13.29
CA ASN A 111 -6.21 -20.60 13.75
C ASN A 111 -6.95 -19.52 12.94
N LEU A 112 -7.85 -19.90 12.04
CA LEU A 112 -8.78 -18.95 11.41
C LEU A 112 -10.14 -19.03 12.13
N PRO A 113 -10.83 -17.88 12.32
CA PRO A 113 -12.15 -17.85 12.92
C PRO A 113 -13.16 -18.71 12.14
N THR A 114 -14.08 -19.35 12.85
CA THR A 114 -15.17 -20.14 12.25
C THR A 114 -16.55 -19.56 12.56
N GLY A 115 -16.60 -18.45 13.27
CA GLY A 115 -17.81 -17.73 13.68
C GLY A 115 -17.43 -16.48 14.46
N PRO A 116 -18.44 -15.73 14.95
CA PRO A 116 -18.18 -14.61 15.84
C PRO A 116 -17.46 -15.10 17.11
N GLU A 117 -16.44 -14.38 17.52
CA GLU A 117 -15.66 -14.71 18.72
C GLU A 117 -15.37 -13.46 19.55
N ARG A 118 -15.04 -13.66 20.82
CA ARG A 118 -14.63 -12.57 21.68
C ARG A 118 -13.17 -12.21 21.39
N PHE A 119 -12.96 -10.96 21.01
CA PHE A 119 -11.63 -10.38 20.82
C PHE A 119 -11.47 -9.21 21.81
N GLY A 120 -10.65 -9.39 22.82
CA GLY A 120 -10.58 -8.45 23.95
C GLY A 120 -11.92 -8.30 24.67
N ASP A 121 -12.45 -7.09 24.74
CA ASP A 121 -13.73 -6.75 25.36
C ASP A 121 -14.90 -6.73 24.36
N ARG A 122 -14.66 -6.93 23.08
CA ARG A 122 -15.66 -6.87 22.00
C ARG A 122 -15.93 -8.23 21.38
N MET A 123 -17.10 -8.35 20.74
CA MET A 123 -17.40 -9.48 19.87
C MET A 123 -17.10 -9.08 18.43
N THR A 124 -16.45 -9.97 17.67
CA THR A 124 -16.27 -9.80 16.24
C THR A 124 -17.59 -10.07 15.50
N SER A 125 -17.77 -9.45 14.33
CA SER A 125 -18.79 -9.87 13.37
C SER A 125 -18.17 -10.88 12.40
N PHE A 126 -18.96 -11.88 12.02
CA PHE A 126 -18.52 -12.94 11.10
C PHE A 126 -19.58 -13.13 10.00
N THR A 127 -19.15 -13.09 8.75
CA THR A 127 -20.04 -13.36 7.59
C THR A 127 -19.38 -14.35 6.65
N SER A 128 -20.21 -15.15 5.99
CA SER A 128 -19.77 -16.07 4.94
C SER A 128 -20.71 -15.94 3.74
N VAL A 129 -20.18 -15.50 2.61
CA VAL A 129 -20.93 -15.33 1.36
C VAL A 129 -20.10 -15.91 0.22
N ASP A 130 -20.68 -16.81 -0.55
CA ASP A 130 -20.05 -17.43 -1.73
C ASP A 130 -18.67 -18.04 -1.47
N GLY A 131 -18.50 -18.63 -0.28
CA GLY A 131 -17.23 -19.25 0.13
C GLY A 131 -16.16 -18.25 0.58
N VAL A 132 -16.49 -16.97 0.67
CA VAL A 132 -15.62 -15.95 1.26
C VAL A 132 -16.05 -15.66 2.69
N TYR A 133 -15.13 -15.78 3.61
CA TYR A 133 -15.31 -15.50 5.03
C TYR A 133 -14.73 -14.13 5.35
N ARG A 134 -15.50 -13.34 6.11
CA ARG A 134 -15.09 -12.01 6.57
C ARG A 134 -15.30 -11.92 8.06
N VAL A 135 -14.27 -11.47 8.75
CA VAL A 135 -14.30 -11.15 10.17
C VAL A 135 -14.12 -9.64 10.29
N ASP A 136 -14.97 -9.00 11.06
CA ASP A 136 -14.86 -7.57 11.39
C ASP A 136 -14.52 -7.43 12.87
N HIS A 137 -13.38 -6.83 13.15
CA HIS A 137 -12.89 -6.53 14.50
C HIS A 137 -13.29 -5.14 14.97
N HIS A 138 -14.00 -4.37 14.13
CA HIS A 138 -14.57 -3.06 14.45
C HIS A 138 -13.52 -2.04 14.94
N GLY A 139 -12.36 -1.98 14.28
CA GLY A 139 -11.30 -1.06 14.64
C GLY A 139 -10.78 -1.31 16.06
N TYR A 140 -10.57 -2.58 16.44
CA TYR A 140 -10.09 -2.90 17.77
C TYR A 140 -8.65 -2.41 17.98
N PRO A 141 -8.39 -1.54 18.99
CA PRO A 141 -7.04 -1.04 19.23
C PRO A 141 -6.14 -2.16 19.77
N ILE A 142 -5.07 -2.45 19.04
CA ILE A 142 -4.09 -3.48 19.42
C ILE A 142 -2.75 -2.88 19.84
N GLY A 143 -2.54 -1.58 19.57
CA GLY A 143 -1.29 -0.87 19.87
C GLY A 143 -0.13 -1.35 19.02
N ARG A 144 0.29 -2.59 19.21
CA ARG A 144 1.34 -3.26 18.45
C ARG A 144 0.97 -4.70 18.14
N VAL A 145 1.54 -5.25 17.09
CA VAL A 145 1.39 -6.66 16.72
C VAL A 145 2.72 -7.26 16.30
N THR A 146 2.99 -8.46 16.81
CA THR A 146 4.15 -9.25 16.40
C THR A 146 3.75 -10.31 15.37
N ILE A 147 4.43 -10.31 14.24
CA ILE A 147 4.22 -11.27 13.16
C ILE A 147 5.46 -12.13 13.01
N ARG A 148 5.29 -13.46 13.13
CA ARG A 148 6.34 -14.40 12.81
C ARG A 148 6.46 -14.54 11.30
N VAL A 149 7.58 -14.15 10.75
CA VAL A 149 7.83 -14.16 9.30
C VAL A 149 7.83 -15.60 8.78
N GLY A 150 6.92 -15.87 7.84
CA GLY A 150 6.80 -17.18 7.20
C GLY A 150 7.90 -17.43 6.16
N THR A 151 7.92 -18.65 5.63
CA THR A 151 8.76 -18.98 4.47
C THR A 151 8.23 -18.28 3.20
N ALA A 152 8.95 -18.36 2.09
CA ALA A 152 8.50 -17.86 0.79
C ALA A 152 7.16 -18.45 0.29
N GLN A 153 6.70 -19.56 0.88
CA GLN A 153 5.38 -20.14 0.58
C GLN A 153 4.25 -19.45 1.34
N VAL A 154 4.53 -18.81 2.47
CA VAL A 154 3.58 -18.01 3.26
C VAL A 154 3.62 -16.57 2.79
N ASP A 155 4.80 -16.00 2.69
CA ASP A 155 5.13 -14.73 2.03
C ASP A 155 4.33 -13.51 2.53
N HIS A 156 4.55 -13.13 3.79
CA HIS A 156 3.91 -11.95 4.37
C HIS A 156 4.33 -10.67 3.62
N THR A 157 3.34 -9.91 3.18
CA THR A 157 3.53 -8.64 2.46
C THR A 157 2.53 -7.60 2.96
N LEU A 158 2.99 -6.46 3.43
CA LEU A 158 2.14 -5.29 3.64
C LEU A 158 1.85 -4.64 2.29
N ALA A 159 0.60 -4.24 2.09
CA ALA A 159 0.14 -3.51 0.91
C ALA A 159 -0.57 -2.23 1.37
N PHE A 160 -0.16 -1.09 0.84
CA PHE A 160 -0.67 0.23 1.19
C PHE A 160 -1.62 0.78 0.12
N SER A 161 -2.44 1.75 0.50
CA SER A 161 -3.46 2.38 -0.35
C SER A 161 -2.88 3.07 -1.60
N ASP A 162 -1.62 3.53 -1.52
CA ASP A 162 -0.90 4.14 -2.64
C ASP A 162 -0.32 3.12 -3.64
N GLY A 163 -0.56 1.83 -3.42
CA GLY A 163 -0.06 0.73 -4.25
C GLY A 163 1.34 0.26 -3.91
N THR A 164 2.02 0.88 -2.94
CA THR A 164 3.32 0.37 -2.48
C THR A 164 3.16 -0.92 -1.68
N THR A 165 4.19 -1.76 -1.69
CA THR A 165 4.21 -3.02 -0.95
C THR A 165 5.55 -3.20 -0.24
N LEU A 166 5.51 -3.91 0.89
CA LEU A 166 6.68 -4.21 1.70
C LEU A 166 6.67 -5.70 2.06
N ARG A 167 7.56 -6.45 1.47
CA ARG A 167 7.68 -7.89 1.70
C ARG A 167 8.55 -8.17 2.93
N PHE A 168 8.08 -8.96 3.88
CA PHE A 168 8.81 -9.20 5.13
C PHE A 168 10.11 -10.01 4.95
N LEU A 169 10.14 -10.89 3.96
CA LEU A 169 11.37 -11.63 3.66
C LEU A 169 12.50 -10.77 3.06
N ASP A 170 12.19 -9.55 2.63
CA ASP A 170 13.21 -8.58 2.21
C ASP A 170 13.80 -7.80 3.40
N LEU A 171 13.15 -7.85 4.56
CA LEU A 171 13.55 -7.20 5.80
C LEU A 171 14.29 -8.13 6.76
N THR A 172 13.82 -9.39 6.85
CA THR A 172 14.40 -10.37 7.77
C THR A 172 14.18 -11.80 7.26
N ARG A 173 14.84 -12.76 7.90
CA ARG A 173 14.76 -14.18 7.53
C ARG A 173 13.42 -14.82 7.92
N ALA A 174 13.07 -15.92 7.25
CA ALA A 174 11.98 -16.79 7.70
C ALA A 174 12.22 -17.29 9.14
N GLY A 175 11.16 -17.27 9.94
CA GLY A 175 11.19 -17.63 11.36
C GLY A 175 11.59 -16.48 12.30
N GLY A 176 12.05 -15.34 11.78
CA GLY A 176 12.22 -14.11 12.55
C GLY A 176 10.87 -13.49 12.96
N GLY A 177 10.91 -12.53 13.87
CA GLY A 177 9.74 -11.78 14.30
C GLY A 177 9.83 -10.33 13.85
N ILE A 178 8.75 -9.78 13.32
CA ILE A 178 8.60 -8.34 13.05
C ILE A 178 7.47 -7.81 13.92
N GLU A 179 7.77 -6.77 14.69
CA GLU A 179 6.78 -5.99 15.44
C GLU A 179 6.38 -4.76 14.61
N LEU A 180 5.07 -4.57 14.45
CA LEU A 180 4.46 -3.39 13.85
C LEU A 180 3.89 -2.51 14.96
N GLU A 181 4.19 -1.23 14.92
CA GLU A 181 3.67 -0.21 15.86
C GLU A 181 3.45 1.10 15.10
N VAL A 182 2.42 1.85 15.48
CA VAL A 182 2.25 3.24 15.03
C VAL A 182 2.74 4.17 16.14
N GLU A 183 3.79 4.92 15.82
CA GLU A 183 4.32 5.97 16.70
C GLU A 183 3.62 7.30 16.39
N PRO A 184 3.25 8.09 17.43
CA PRO A 184 2.76 9.45 17.20
C PRO A 184 3.85 10.32 16.58
N GLY A 185 3.45 11.28 15.75
CA GLY A 185 4.36 12.25 15.20
C GLY A 185 5.06 13.08 16.27
N SER A 186 6.25 13.55 15.98
CA SER A 186 7.01 14.41 16.88
C SER A 186 6.27 15.75 17.07
N THR A 187 5.69 15.97 18.22
CA THR A 187 5.23 17.30 18.62
C THR A 187 6.47 18.10 18.97
N GLU A 188 6.96 18.93 18.06
CA GLU A 188 7.99 19.91 18.40
C GLU A 188 7.44 20.82 19.49
N SER A 189 7.87 20.62 20.73
CA SER A 189 7.57 21.52 21.83
C SER A 189 8.20 22.87 21.49
N ILE A 190 7.40 23.79 20.98
CA ILE A 190 7.77 25.21 20.98
C ILE A 190 7.95 25.57 22.46
N ARG A 191 9.18 25.62 22.91
CA ARG A 191 9.53 26.21 24.21
C ARG A 191 9.50 27.73 24.01
N ASP A 192 8.48 28.34 24.58
CA ASP A 192 8.44 29.78 24.82
C ASP A 192 9.58 30.21 25.75
#